data_e3cc09cb56e190472422cd6db8d4b6cb
#
_entry.id   e3cc09cb56e190472422cd6db8d4b6cb
#
_cell.length_a   1.000
_cell.length_b   1.000
_cell.length_c   1.000
_cell.angle_alpha   90.00
_cell.angle_beta   90.00
_cell.angle_gamma   90.00
#
_symmetry.space_group_name_H-M   'P 1'
#
loop_
_entity.id
_entity.type
_entity.pdbx_description
1 polymer ?
#
loop_
_entity_poly.entity_id
_entity_poly.type
_entity_poly.pdbx_seq_one_letter_code
_entity_poly.pdbx_strand_id
1 'polypeptide(L)'
;SEGLQADGKHSAEERLQSYVIKRVEKMLEGYGRKIIGWDEILEGGLSDNATVMSWRGTEGGIQAAMQKHDVIMTPGSDGMYLDWYQGDSKVEPVTIPSPPRYLSATYNYNPVPDTIKSLGLAHHILGVQCNNWSEYMYTNAKMEYMMYPRALALAEIAWSPMNRKNFEDFSRRLDVNSIRLDEHRVRYHIPLPEQPLGSCDKVVITKDTTVTFTTSRPIKMVYTLDGTTPTPSSTIYTSPIKVSDNTIIKIATVLPSGKMSRIRTVNVEKQTYAPAIKIDGVKSGLQMSRVKGNFLKVDDLNWTDAEWEKSIISNLEQIKIQRKDDGATLRGANNYAAIAEGYINIPEDGVYYLSSRLEQVWIDNKLVVNNEGDVKASTMNDSSVALAK
;
A
#
# COMPACT_ATOMS: atom_id res chain seq x y z
N SER A 1 -19.83 37.70 11.99
CA SER A 1 -20.21 36.34 11.57
C SER A 1 -21.62 36.40 10.98
N GLU A 2 -21.69 36.43 9.66
CA GLU A 2 -22.92 36.41 8.90
C GLU A 2 -23.53 35.00 8.99
N GLY A 3 -24.21 34.65 10.09
CA GLY A 3 -25.23 33.61 10.19
C GLY A 3 -25.11 32.33 9.37
N LEU A 4 -23.90 31.87 9.03
CA LEU A 4 -23.68 30.59 8.37
C LEU A 4 -23.87 29.46 9.37
N GLN A 5 -25.16 29.12 9.58
CA GLN A 5 -25.55 27.98 10.41
C GLN A 5 -25.82 26.76 9.53
N ALA A 6 -25.77 25.56 10.12
CA ALA A 6 -26.24 24.35 9.45
C ALA A 6 -27.69 24.53 8.95
N ASP A 7 -27.99 24.04 7.75
CA ASP A 7 -29.31 24.16 7.11
C ASP A 7 -30.10 22.84 7.11
N GLY A 8 -29.68 21.87 7.92
CA GLY A 8 -30.26 20.52 7.99
C GLY A 8 -29.78 19.58 6.89
N LYS A 9 -29.09 20.10 5.85
CA LYS A 9 -28.46 19.34 4.78
C LYS A 9 -26.94 19.43 4.84
N HIS A 10 -26.42 20.61 5.20
CA HIS A 10 -24.99 20.88 5.27
C HIS A 10 -24.63 21.45 6.64
N SER A 11 -23.42 21.12 7.11
CA SER A 11 -22.86 21.69 8.34
C SER A 11 -22.51 23.19 8.16
N ALA A 12 -22.25 23.88 9.26
CA ALA A 12 -21.80 25.28 9.21
C ALA A 12 -20.45 25.41 8.52
N GLU A 13 -19.55 24.44 8.71
CA GLU A 13 -18.23 24.37 8.11
C GLU A 13 -18.31 24.19 6.59
N GLU A 14 -19.13 23.26 6.10
CA GLU A 14 -19.37 23.04 4.66
C GLU A 14 -19.94 24.31 4.00
N ARG A 15 -20.86 24.99 4.65
CA ARG A 15 -21.39 26.26 4.15
C ARG A 15 -20.36 27.39 4.15
N LEU A 16 -19.49 27.43 5.14
CA LEU A 16 -18.39 28.40 5.20
C LEU A 16 -17.39 28.14 4.06
N GLN A 17 -17.04 26.88 3.81
CA GLN A 17 -16.20 26.48 2.67
C GLN A 17 -16.82 26.95 1.35
N SER A 18 -18.11 26.64 1.10
CA SER A 18 -18.81 27.05 -0.10
C SER A 18 -18.84 28.59 -0.24
N TYR A 19 -19.06 29.32 0.85
CA TYR A 19 -19.02 30.80 0.82
C TYR A 19 -17.65 31.34 0.38
N VAL A 20 -16.57 30.77 0.91
CA VAL A 20 -15.20 31.19 0.53
C VAL A 20 -14.93 30.85 -0.95
N ILE A 21 -15.27 29.65 -1.39
CA ILE A 21 -15.06 29.19 -2.78
C ILE A 21 -15.81 30.08 -3.76
N LYS A 22 -17.09 30.41 -3.50
CA LYS A 22 -17.88 31.31 -4.36
C LYS A 22 -17.30 32.73 -4.43
N ARG A 23 -16.71 33.23 -3.36
CA ARG A 23 -16.00 34.51 -3.39
C ARG A 23 -14.74 34.45 -4.25
N VAL A 24 -13.94 33.39 -4.13
CA VAL A 24 -12.75 33.17 -4.95
C VAL A 24 -13.13 33.05 -6.43
N GLU A 25 -14.17 32.26 -6.74
CA GLU A 25 -14.69 32.14 -8.11
C GLU A 25 -15.04 33.52 -8.70
N LYS A 26 -15.84 34.32 -7.99
CA LYS A 26 -16.22 35.65 -8.44
C LYS A 26 -15.01 36.57 -8.70
N MET A 27 -13.96 36.42 -7.91
CA MET A 27 -12.69 37.15 -8.15
C MET A 27 -12.02 36.68 -9.44
N LEU A 28 -11.97 35.35 -9.70
CA LEU A 28 -11.35 34.77 -10.89
C LEU A 28 -12.15 35.09 -12.15
N GLU A 29 -13.47 35.12 -12.06
CA GLU A 29 -14.33 35.56 -13.18
C GLU A 29 -14.02 36.99 -13.65
N GLY A 30 -13.67 37.89 -12.73
CA GLY A 30 -13.19 39.23 -13.07
C GLY A 30 -11.89 39.24 -13.92
N TYR A 31 -11.15 38.15 -13.91
CA TYR A 31 -9.97 37.91 -14.76
C TYR A 31 -10.25 36.99 -15.96
N GLY A 32 -11.52 36.68 -16.23
CA GLY A 32 -11.92 35.79 -17.33
C GLY A 32 -11.52 34.32 -17.10
N ARG A 33 -11.40 33.89 -15.84
CA ARG A 33 -11.01 32.52 -15.47
C ARG A 33 -12.16 31.79 -14.76
N LYS A 34 -12.27 30.49 -15.00
CA LYS A 34 -13.16 29.57 -14.27
C LYS A 34 -12.36 28.87 -13.17
N ILE A 35 -13.07 28.46 -12.09
CA ILE A 35 -12.49 27.69 -11.01
C ILE A 35 -12.53 26.19 -11.33
N ILE A 36 -11.48 25.48 -10.94
CA ILE A 36 -11.48 24.01 -10.81
C ILE A 36 -11.20 23.70 -9.35
N GLY A 37 -12.07 22.93 -8.71
CA GLY A 37 -11.90 22.52 -7.31
C GLY A 37 -11.99 21.02 -7.14
N TRP A 38 -11.35 20.53 -6.08
CA TRP A 38 -11.50 19.15 -5.64
C TRP A 38 -12.96 18.88 -5.26
N ASP A 39 -13.40 17.62 -5.25
CA ASP A 39 -14.81 17.26 -5.07
C ASP A 39 -15.42 17.66 -3.71
N GLU A 40 -14.62 18.17 -2.76
CA GLU A 40 -15.10 18.82 -1.54
C GLU A 40 -15.96 20.08 -1.84
N ILE A 41 -15.74 20.72 -2.98
CA ILE A 41 -16.58 21.89 -3.37
C ILE A 41 -18.05 21.54 -3.61
N LEU A 42 -18.38 20.23 -3.74
CA LEU A 42 -19.76 19.75 -3.76
C LEU A 42 -20.44 19.92 -2.40
N GLU A 43 -19.67 19.90 -1.32
CA GLU A 43 -20.17 20.09 0.03
C GLU A 43 -20.57 21.58 0.22
N GLY A 44 -21.77 21.83 0.73
CA GLY A 44 -22.29 23.19 0.91
C GLY A 44 -22.76 23.91 -0.36
N GLY A 45 -22.71 23.25 -1.51
CA GLY A 45 -23.28 23.71 -2.79
C GLY A 45 -22.26 24.33 -3.75
N LEU A 46 -22.29 23.85 -4.99
CA LEU A 46 -21.44 24.34 -6.08
C LEU A 46 -21.81 25.77 -6.51
N SER A 47 -20.84 26.45 -7.08
CA SER A 47 -21.05 27.67 -7.86
C SER A 47 -21.25 27.32 -9.34
N ASP A 48 -22.00 28.15 -10.09
CA ASP A 48 -22.56 27.82 -11.40
C ASP A 48 -21.53 27.41 -12.47
N ASN A 49 -20.30 27.92 -12.41
CA ASN A 49 -19.27 27.73 -13.43
C ASN A 49 -18.10 26.83 -12.97
N ALA A 50 -18.19 26.23 -11.78
CA ALA A 50 -17.11 25.41 -11.24
C ALA A 50 -16.96 24.09 -12.01
N THR A 51 -15.71 23.70 -12.29
CA THR A 51 -15.36 22.35 -12.72
C THR A 51 -14.94 21.54 -11.51
N VAL A 52 -15.40 20.28 -11.42
CA VAL A 52 -15.13 19.41 -10.28
C VAL A 52 -14.03 18.40 -10.62
N MET A 53 -13.05 18.30 -9.76
CA MET A 53 -11.98 17.30 -9.82
C MET A 53 -12.30 16.16 -8.83
N SER A 54 -12.79 15.03 -9.34
CA SER A 54 -13.26 13.90 -8.53
C SER A 54 -12.11 13.00 -8.12
N TRP A 55 -11.68 13.07 -6.84
CA TRP A 55 -10.51 12.36 -6.34
C TRP A 55 -10.82 11.29 -5.28
N ARG A 56 -11.86 11.48 -4.46
CA ARG A 56 -12.28 10.53 -3.41
C ARG A 56 -12.94 9.26 -3.98
N GLY A 57 -13.17 9.23 -5.28
CA GLY A 57 -13.82 8.16 -6.03
C GLY A 57 -14.48 8.72 -7.27
N THR A 58 -15.35 7.97 -7.93
CA THR A 58 -16.10 8.40 -9.11
C THR A 58 -17.40 9.14 -8.75
N GLU A 59 -17.91 8.97 -7.53
CA GLU A 59 -19.20 9.48 -7.10
C GLU A 59 -19.31 11.00 -7.17
N GLY A 60 -18.26 11.72 -6.74
CA GLY A 60 -18.22 13.18 -6.84
C GLY A 60 -18.35 13.66 -8.29
N GLY A 61 -17.69 12.98 -9.22
CA GLY A 61 -17.80 13.28 -10.65
C GLY A 61 -19.19 12.99 -11.21
N ILE A 62 -19.83 11.89 -10.80
CA ILE A 62 -21.20 11.57 -11.19
C ILE A 62 -22.17 12.64 -10.70
N GLN A 63 -22.06 13.03 -9.42
CA GLN A 63 -22.90 14.06 -8.82
C GLN A 63 -22.73 15.42 -9.52
N ALA A 64 -21.49 15.80 -9.83
CA ALA A 64 -21.20 17.04 -10.54
C ALA A 64 -21.80 17.04 -11.96
N ALA A 65 -21.59 15.97 -12.74
CA ALA A 65 -22.16 15.85 -14.08
C ALA A 65 -23.68 15.86 -14.09
N MET A 66 -24.34 15.25 -13.09
CA MET A 66 -25.79 15.31 -12.92
C MET A 66 -26.30 16.75 -12.63
N GLN A 67 -25.47 17.58 -12.03
CA GLN A 67 -25.70 19.00 -11.80
C GLN A 67 -25.26 19.87 -13.00
N LYS A 68 -24.84 19.25 -14.12
CA LYS A 68 -24.37 19.90 -15.37
C LYS A 68 -23.06 20.66 -15.22
N HIS A 69 -22.21 20.23 -14.29
CA HIS A 69 -20.84 20.72 -14.17
C HIS A 69 -19.87 19.84 -14.91
N ASP A 70 -18.83 20.46 -15.46
CA ASP A 70 -17.72 19.76 -16.08
C ASP A 70 -16.87 19.05 -15.00
N VAL A 71 -16.26 17.92 -15.37
CA VAL A 71 -15.57 17.03 -14.44
C VAL A 71 -14.23 16.59 -15.00
N ILE A 72 -13.23 16.56 -14.15
CA ILE A 72 -11.95 15.87 -14.38
C ILE A 72 -11.91 14.69 -13.42
N MET A 73 -11.75 13.47 -13.97
CA MET A 73 -11.70 12.25 -13.17
C MET A 73 -10.28 11.95 -12.71
N THR A 74 -10.08 11.84 -11.38
CA THR A 74 -8.77 11.55 -10.78
C THR A 74 -8.87 10.69 -9.51
N PRO A 75 -9.68 9.61 -9.49
CA PRO A 75 -9.93 8.86 -8.27
C PRO A 75 -8.71 8.08 -7.80
N GLY A 76 -8.22 8.40 -6.60
CA GLY A 76 -7.07 7.74 -5.99
C GLY A 76 -7.27 6.24 -5.79
N SER A 77 -8.49 5.83 -5.39
CA SER A 77 -8.88 4.42 -5.23
C SER A 77 -8.72 3.58 -6.49
N ASP A 78 -8.82 4.20 -7.67
CA ASP A 78 -8.81 3.53 -8.97
C ASP A 78 -7.46 3.64 -9.70
N GLY A 79 -6.41 4.03 -8.98
CA GLY A 79 -5.05 4.05 -9.49
C GLY A 79 -4.62 5.37 -10.15
N MET A 80 -5.38 6.47 -9.91
CA MET A 80 -5.01 7.80 -10.40
C MET A 80 -4.04 8.55 -9.47
N TYR A 81 -3.71 7.99 -8.30
CA TYR A 81 -2.67 8.51 -7.42
C TYR A 81 -1.36 7.75 -7.61
N LEU A 82 -0.39 8.39 -8.24
CA LEU A 82 0.90 7.79 -8.61
C LEU A 82 1.91 7.77 -7.46
N ASP A 83 1.62 8.42 -6.36
CA ASP A 83 2.39 8.37 -5.12
C ASP A 83 2.06 7.15 -4.23
N TRP A 84 1.09 6.31 -4.63
CA TRP A 84 0.77 5.07 -3.95
C TRP A 84 1.67 3.91 -4.40
N TYR A 85 1.81 2.88 -3.54
CA TYR A 85 2.62 1.70 -3.85
C TYR A 85 2.24 1.06 -5.19
N GLN A 86 3.25 0.68 -5.99
CA GLN A 86 3.08 0.02 -7.28
C GLN A 86 3.11 -1.51 -7.19
N GLY A 87 3.53 -2.05 -6.04
CA GLY A 87 3.66 -3.45 -5.74
C GLY A 87 3.57 -3.70 -4.24
N ASP A 88 4.05 -4.85 -3.79
CA ASP A 88 4.09 -5.23 -2.38
C ASP A 88 4.81 -4.16 -1.53
N SER A 89 4.07 -3.52 -0.62
CA SER A 89 4.58 -2.44 0.22
C SER A 89 5.78 -2.82 1.10
N LYS A 90 5.98 -4.11 1.37
CA LYS A 90 7.11 -4.61 2.16
C LYS A 90 8.45 -4.41 1.44
N VAL A 91 8.43 -4.52 0.12
CA VAL A 91 9.63 -4.46 -0.72
C VAL A 91 9.72 -3.20 -1.58
N GLU A 92 8.62 -2.47 -1.74
CA GLU A 92 8.61 -1.20 -2.45
C GLU A 92 9.23 -0.06 -1.64
N PRO A 93 9.80 0.99 -2.28
CA PRO A 93 10.29 2.17 -1.57
C PRO A 93 9.18 2.84 -0.77
N VAL A 94 9.52 3.36 0.43
CA VAL A 94 8.56 4.03 1.32
C VAL A 94 7.80 5.12 0.59
N THR A 95 6.47 5.09 0.70
CA THR A 95 5.57 6.11 0.18
C THR A 95 4.38 6.26 1.12
N ILE A 96 3.37 7.05 0.75
CA ILE A 96 2.17 7.20 1.56
C ILE A 96 1.57 5.82 1.88
N PRO A 97 1.18 5.55 3.14
CA PRO A 97 0.55 4.30 3.52
C PRO A 97 -0.73 4.06 2.72
N SER A 98 -0.69 3.11 1.81
CA SER A 98 -1.79 2.82 0.89
C SER A 98 -1.76 1.36 0.44
N PRO A 99 -2.88 0.78 0.05
CA PRO A 99 -2.88 -0.47 -0.69
C PRO A 99 -2.12 -0.31 -2.01
N PRO A 100 -1.50 -1.39 -2.52
CA PRO A 100 -0.87 -1.35 -3.85
C PRO A 100 -1.85 -0.97 -4.95
N ARG A 101 -1.41 -0.10 -5.86
CA ARG A 101 -2.12 0.25 -7.09
C ARG A 101 -1.24 -0.13 -8.28
N TYR A 102 -1.42 -1.37 -8.73
CA TYR A 102 -0.69 -1.91 -9.86
C TYR A 102 -0.96 -1.13 -11.14
N LEU A 103 -0.07 -1.25 -12.11
CA LEU A 103 -0.23 -0.69 -13.45
C LEU A 103 -1.60 -1.00 -14.06
N SER A 104 -2.11 -2.21 -13.84
CA SER A 104 -3.42 -2.65 -14.31
C SER A 104 -4.58 -1.85 -13.73
N ALA A 105 -4.47 -1.34 -12.50
CA ALA A 105 -5.52 -0.51 -11.90
C ALA A 105 -5.68 0.79 -12.71
N THR A 106 -4.59 1.52 -12.96
CA THR A 106 -4.61 2.73 -13.80
C THR A 106 -5.09 2.42 -15.22
N TYR A 107 -4.58 1.32 -15.82
CA TYR A 107 -4.95 0.93 -17.19
C TYR A 107 -6.42 0.55 -17.33
N ASN A 108 -6.99 -0.15 -16.36
CA ASN A 108 -8.37 -0.64 -16.42
C ASN A 108 -9.42 0.42 -16.05
N TYR A 109 -9.00 1.54 -15.51
CA TYR A 109 -9.91 2.62 -15.17
C TYR A 109 -10.71 3.09 -16.39
N ASN A 110 -12.02 3.31 -16.19
CA ASN A 110 -12.92 3.87 -17.19
C ASN A 110 -13.22 5.33 -16.84
N PRO A 111 -12.66 6.31 -17.57
CA PRO A 111 -12.87 7.73 -17.26
C PRO A 111 -14.33 8.18 -17.35
N VAL A 112 -15.14 7.49 -18.14
CA VAL A 112 -16.58 7.81 -18.31
C VAL A 112 -17.39 6.66 -17.73
N PRO A 113 -17.85 6.73 -16.46
CA PRO A 113 -18.67 5.69 -15.82
C PRO A 113 -19.94 5.37 -16.64
N ASP A 114 -20.38 4.12 -16.58
CA ASP A 114 -21.55 3.69 -17.36
C ASP A 114 -22.84 4.43 -16.93
N THR A 115 -22.93 4.81 -15.64
CA THR A 115 -24.01 5.68 -15.15
C THR A 115 -24.06 7.01 -15.92
N ILE A 116 -22.92 7.65 -16.11
CA ILE A 116 -22.81 8.91 -16.86
C ILE A 116 -23.19 8.73 -18.32
N LYS A 117 -22.76 7.62 -18.94
CA LYS A 117 -23.14 7.29 -20.33
C LYS A 117 -24.65 7.08 -20.48
N SER A 118 -25.25 6.31 -19.57
CA SER A 118 -26.69 6.00 -19.61
C SER A 118 -27.58 7.24 -19.44
N LEU A 119 -27.08 8.25 -18.72
CA LEU A 119 -27.75 9.54 -18.54
C LEU A 119 -27.48 10.54 -19.68
N GLY A 120 -26.67 10.20 -20.68
CA GLY A 120 -26.31 11.11 -21.77
C GLY A 120 -25.37 12.26 -21.35
N LEU A 121 -24.71 12.15 -20.19
CA LEU A 121 -23.91 13.21 -19.58
C LEU A 121 -22.40 13.07 -19.85
N ALA A 122 -22.00 12.18 -20.77
CA ALA A 122 -20.60 11.92 -21.07
C ALA A 122 -19.81 13.17 -21.51
N HIS A 123 -20.49 14.15 -22.10
CA HIS A 123 -19.90 15.41 -22.56
C HIS A 123 -19.40 16.31 -21.40
N HIS A 124 -19.85 16.09 -20.17
CA HIS A 124 -19.34 16.78 -19.00
C HIS A 124 -17.99 16.21 -18.49
N ILE A 125 -17.59 15.02 -18.93
CA ILE A 125 -16.29 14.47 -18.56
C ILE A 125 -15.22 15.04 -19.50
N LEU A 126 -14.51 16.06 -19.04
CA LEU A 126 -13.46 16.71 -19.80
C LEU A 126 -12.23 15.82 -20.02
N GLY A 127 -11.96 14.93 -19.08
CA GLY A 127 -10.82 14.03 -19.15
C GLY A 127 -10.47 13.39 -17.83
N VAL A 128 -9.23 12.89 -17.78
CA VAL A 128 -8.66 12.15 -16.63
C VAL A 128 -7.30 12.73 -16.28
N GLN A 129 -6.97 12.69 -15.00
CA GLN A 129 -5.69 13.15 -14.46
C GLN A 129 -5.14 12.14 -13.46
N CYS A 130 -3.81 12.02 -13.41
CA CYS A 130 -3.10 11.37 -12.30
C CYS A 130 -2.41 12.40 -11.43
N ASN A 131 -2.42 12.18 -10.13
CA ASN A 131 -1.73 13.01 -9.15
C ASN A 131 -0.49 12.27 -8.62
N ASN A 132 0.56 13.03 -8.32
CA ASN A 132 1.78 12.51 -7.70
C ASN A 132 2.17 13.47 -6.58
N TRP A 133 1.64 13.22 -5.37
CA TRP A 133 1.86 14.04 -4.20
C TRP A 133 3.28 13.87 -3.65
N SER A 134 3.87 14.92 -3.11
CA SER A 134 5.31 15.00 -2.91
C SER A 134 5.80 14.67 -1.49
N GLU A 135 4.92 14.29 -0.55
CA GLU A 135 5.26 14.04 0.85
C GLU A 135 6.40 13.02 1.03
N TYR A 136 6.49 12.07 0.08
CA TYR A 136 7.52 11.02 0.08
C TYR A 136 8.43 11.08 -1.15
N MET A 137 8.44 12.19 -1.90
CA MET A 137 9.20 12.35 -3.14
C MET A 137 10.45 13.19 -2.92
N TYR A 138 11.47 12.61 -2.31
CA TYR A 138 12.70 13.32 -1.94
C TYR A 138 13.67 13.58 -3.11
N THR A 139 13.48 12.89 -4.24
CA THR A 139 14.34 13.01 -5.43
C THR A 139 13.57 12.88 -6.72
N ASN A 140 14.07 13.45 -7.82
CA ASN A 140 13.51 13.25 -9.16
C ASN A 140 13.48 11.77 -9.55
N ALA A 141 14.51 11.01 -9.20
CA ALA A 141 14.57 9.56 -9.46
C ALA A 141 13.42 8.81 -8.79
N LYS A 142 13.05 9.19 -7.55
CA LYS A 142 11.90 8.63 -6.84
C LYS A 142 10.59 9.04 -7.53
N MET A 143 10.45 10.30 -7.92
CA MET A 143 9.28 10.80 -8.63
C MET A 143 9.06 10.03 -9.94
N GLU A 144 10.09 9.92 -10.77
CA GLU A 144 10.06 9.16 -12.02
C GLU A 144 9.68 7.69 -11.80
N TYR A 145 10.29 7.05 -10.79
CA TYR A 145 9.97 5.69 -10.39
C TYR A 145 8.49 5.51 -10.05
N MET A 146 7.91 6.46 -9.34
CA MET A 146 6.49 6.43 -8.94
C MET A 146 5.56 6.74 -10.12
N MET A 147 5.94 7.62 -11.03
CA MET A 147 5.15 7.98 -12.20
C MET A 147 5.12 6.88 -13.26
N TYR A 148 6.28 6.37 -13.63
CA TYR A 148 6.40 5.42 -14.74
C TYR A 148 6.43 3.97 -14.26
N PRO A 149 5.69 3.06 -14.95
CA PRO A 149 4.99 3.23 -16.23
C PRO A 149 3.52 3.68 -16.14
N ARG A 150 2.95 3.96 -14.95
CA ARG A 150 1.51 4.28 -14.80
C ARG A 150 1.10 5.54 -15.58
N ALA A 151 1.98 6.53 -15.72
CA ALA A 151 1.72 7.67 -16.59
C ALA A 151 1.50 7.29 -18.07
N LEU A 152 2.14 6.21 -18.56
CA LEU A 152 1.88 5.69 -19.89
C LEU A 152 0.52 5.00 -19.98
N ALA A 153 0.07 4.35 -18.90
CA ALA A 153 -1.28 3.81 -18.82
C ALA A 153 -2.33 4.92 -18.81
N LEU A 154 -2.09 6.02 -18.06
CA LEU A 154 -2.93 7.21 -18.12
C LEU A 154 -3.05 7.75 -19.55
N ALA A 155 -1.93 7.89 -20.27
CA ALA A 155 -1.95 8.36 -21.66
C ALA A 155 -2.80 7.43 -22.55
N GLU A 156 -2.67 6.11 -22.37
CA GLU A 156 -3.48 5.15 -23.15
C GLU A 156 -4.98 5.32 -22.88
N ILE A 157 -5.41 5.42 -21.62
CA ILE A 157 -6.85 5.57 -21.30
C ILE A 157 -7.42 6.95 -21.67
N ALA A 158 -6.57 7.98 -21.73
CA ALA A 158 -6.99 9.31 -22.15
C ALA A 158 -7.19 9.42 -23.68
N TRP A 159 -6.44 8.65 -24.47
CA TRP A 159 -6.42 8.75 -25.93
C TRP A 159 -7.08 7.58 -26.65
N SER A 160 -7.31 6.46 -25.96
CA SER A 160 -7.83 5.24 -26.61
C SER A 160 -9.25 4.92 -26.17
N PRO A 161 -10.16 4.59 -27.11
CA PRO A 161 -11.48 4.11 -26.74
C PRO A 161 -11.43 2.83 -25.91
N MET A 162 -12.33 2.71 -24.92
CA MET A 162 -12.37 1.57 -23.99
C MET A 162 -12.44 0.20 -24.69
N ASN A 163 -13.15 0.11 -25.82
CA ASN A 163 -13.31 -1.12 -26.59
C ASN A 163 -12.07 -1.55 -27.39
N ARG A 164 -11.03 -0.71 -27.42
CA ARG A 164 -9.72 -1.04 -28.05
C ARG A 164 -8.65 -1.38 -27.03
N LYS A 165 -8.96 -1.31 -25.74
CA LYS A 165 -7.99 -1.59 -24.68
C LYS A 165 -7.70 -3.09 -24.59
N ASN A 166 -6.40 -3.42 -24.52
CA ASN A 166 -5.90 -4.75 -24.28
C ASN A 166 -4.64 -4.64 -23.43
N PHE A 167 -4.71 -5.08 -22.16
CA PHE A 167 -3.62 -4.93 -21.21
C PHE A 167 -2.38 -5.76 -21.59
N GLU A 168 -2.55 -6.91 -22.21
CA GLU A 168 -1.44 -7.74 -22.67
C GLU A 168 -0.68 -7.06 -23.81
N ASP A 169 -1.39 -6.54 -24.82
CA ASP A 169 -0.77 -5.76 -25.89
C ASP A 169 -0.13 -4.47 -25.38
N PHE A 170 -0.78 -3.77 -24.46
CA PHE A 170 -0.20 -2.61 -23.79
C PHE A 170 1.10 -2.97 -23.07
N SER A 171 1.13 -4.09 -22.31
CA SER A 171 2.33 -4.56 -21.62
C SER A 171 3.47 -4.87 -22.60
N ARG A 172 3.18 -5.47 -23.73
CA ARG A 172 4.16 -5.73 -24.79
C ARG A 172 4.71 -4.43 -25.41
N ARG A 173 3.83 -3.45 -25.68
CA ARG A 173 4.26 -2.12 -26.19
C ARG A 173 5.05 -1.35 -25.14
N LEU A 174 4.74 -1.53 -23.86
CA LEU A 174 5.45 -0.94 -22.76
C LEU A 174 6.90 -1.42 -22.69
N ASP A 175 7.16 -2.70 -22.95
CA ASP A 175 8.51 -3.26 -23.00
C ASP A 175 9.37 -2.58 -24.08
N VAL A 176 8.78 -2.27 -25.24
CA VAL A 176 9.46 -1.48 -26.29
C VAL A 176 9.68 -0.03 -25.85
N ASN A 177 8.68 0.58 -25.21
CA ASN A 177 8.81 1.96 -24.71
C ASN A 177 9.83 2.09 -23.57
N SER A 178 10.11 1.03 -22.84
CA SER A 178 11.12 1.05 -21.79
C SER A 178 12.51 1.40 -22.31
N ILE A 179 12.82 1.05 -23.57
CA ILE A 179 14.07 1.42 -24.25
C ILE A 179 14.17 2.94 -24.39
N ARG A 180 13.07 3.62 -24.75
CA ARG A 180 13.03 5.10 -24.83
C ARG A 180 13.18 5.74 -23.46
N LEU A 181 12.56 5.18 -22.44
CA LEU A 181 12.74 5.64 -21.06
C LEU A 181 14.21 5.51 -20.62
N ASP A 182 14.87 4.43 -21.02
CA ASP A 182 16.30 4.21 -20.75
C ASP A 182 17.19 5.23 -21.49
N GLU A 183 16.91 5.52 -22.76
CA GLU A 183 17.61 6.54 -23.56
C GLU A 183 17.50 7.93 -22.89
N HIS A 184 16.32 8.26 -22.35
CA HIS A 184 16.09 9.48 -21.60
C HIS A 184 16.52 9.42 -20.12
N ARG A 185 17.13 8.30 -19.69
CA ARG A 185 17.61 8.06 -18.31
C ARG A 185 16.52 8.18 -17.25
N VAL A 186 15.27 7.92 -17.62
CA VAL A 186 14.14 7.91 -16.70
C VAL A 186 14.21 6.71 -15.77
N ARG A 187 14.01 6.93 -14.48
CA ARG A 187 13.95 5.88 -13.45
C ARG A 187 12.52 5.36 -13.33
N TYR A 188 12.20 4.26 -14.00
CA TYR A 188 10.86 3.69 -13.98
C TYR A 188 10.79 2.40 -13.17
N HIS A 189 9.60 2.10 -12.68
CA HIS A 189 9.30 0.87 -11.95
C HIS A 189 9.33 -0.34 -12.89
N ILE A 190 10.03 -1.38 -12.46
CA ILE A 190 9.98 -2.72 -13.04
C ILE A 190 9.38 -3.62 -11.97
N PRO A 191 8.24 -4.32 -12.24
CA PRO A 191 7.55 -5.13 -11.23
C PRO A 191 8.48 -6.15 -10.58
N LEU A 192 8.45 -6.24 -9.26
CA LEU A 192 9.16 -7.31 -8.55
C LEU A 192 8.32 -8.59 -8.57
N PRO A 193 8.98 -9.76 -8.46
CA PRO A 193 8.26 -10.99 -8.15
C PRO A 193 7.55 -10.89 -6.79
N GLU A 194 6.29 -11.27 -6.75
CA GLU A 194 5.44 -11.24 -5.55
C GLU A 194 5.04 -12.65 -5.16
N GLN A 195 4.85 -12.88 -3.87
CA GLN A 195 4.36 -14.13 -3.32
C GLN A 195 2.84 -14.02 -3.07
N PRO A 196 2.11 -15.16 -3.06
CA PRO A 196 0.71 -15.18 -2.67
C PRO A 196 0.47 -14.62 -1.27
N LEU A 197 -0.75 -14.16 -1.01
CA LEU A 197 -1.19 -13.74 0.32
C LEU A 197 -0.94 -14.87 1.34
N GLY A 198 -0.48 -14.52 2.53
CA GLY A 198 -0.13 -15.47 3.59
C GLY A 198 1.25 -16.10 3.42
N SER A 199 2.07 -15.63 2.46
CA SER A 199 3.47 -15.98 2.32
C SER A 199 4.37 -14.87 2.84
N CYS A 200 5.60 -15.22 3.21
CA CYS A 200 6.61 -14.28 3.69
C CYS A 200 8.00 -14.58 3.14
N ASP A 201 8.92 -13.63 3.24
CA ASP A 201 10.29 -13.80 2.73
C ASP A 201 11.15 -14.72 3.62
N LYS A 202 10.65 -15.07 4.80
CA LYS A 202 11.17 -16.17 5.63
C LYS A 202 10.17 -17.32 5.61
N VAL A 203 10.44 -18.31 4.74
CA VAL A 203 9.58 -19.49 4.55
C VAL A 203 10.10 -20.64 5.40
N VAL A 204 9.35 -21.06 6.39
CA VAL A 204 9.66 -22.27 7.16
C VAL A 204 9.03 -23.48 6.49
N ILE A 205 9.77 -24.58 6.40
CA ILE A 205 9.29 -25.86 5.87
C ILE A 205 9.59 -26.99 6.85
N THR A 206 8.73 -27.99 6.93
CA THR A 206 8.94 -29.22 7.70
C THR A 206 9.02 -30.46 6.79
N LYS A 207 8.62 -30.31 5.54
CA LYS A 207 8.65 -31.33 4.46
C LYS A 207 8.82 -30.63 3.12
N ASP A 208 9.03 -31.40 2.09
CA ASP A 208 9.11 -30.88 0.71
C ASP A 208 7.88 -30.03 0.38
N THR A 209 8.13 -28.86 -0.19
CA THR A 209 7.08 -27.91 -0.56
C THR A 209 7.46 -27.11 -1.80
N THR A 210 6.64 -26.16 -2.18
CA THR A 210 6.90 -25.25 -3.31
C THR A 210 6.76 -23.80 -2.91
N VAL A 211 7.62 -22.94 -3.48
CA VAL A 211 7.52 -21.48 -3.35
C VAL A 211 7.04 -20.91 -4.69
N THR A 212 5.96 -20.16 -4.65
CA THR A 212 5.30 -19.59 -5.84
C THR A 212 5.54 -18.10 -5.94
N PHE A 213 5.77 -17.63 -7.17
CA PHE A 213 5.90 -16.22 -7.49
C PHE A 213 4.96 -15.83 -8.63
N THR A 214 4.48 -14.61 -8.57
CA THR A 214 3.66 -13.97 -9.62
C THR A 214 4.21 -12.58 -9.91
N THR A 215 3.71 -11.95 -10.97
CA THR A 215 4.02 -10.55 -11.30
C THR A 215 2.74 -9.80 -11.68
N SER A 216 2.74 -8.50 -11.48
CA SER A 216 1.58 -7.64 -11.77
C SER A 216 1.27 -7.46 -13.27
N ARG A 217 2.14 -7.93 -14.15
CA ARG A 217 1.96 -8.02 -15.60
C ARG A 217 2.81 -9.16 -16.20
N PRO A 218 2.51 -9.64 -17.39
CA PRO A 218 3.36 -10.64 -18.06
C PRO A 218 4.79 -10.10 -18.24
N ILE A 219 5.75 -10.74 -17.59
CA ILE A 219 7.18 -10.41 -17.67
C ILE A 219 8.02 -11.61 -17.26
N LYS A 220 9.16 -11.82 -17.92
CA LYS A 220 10.07 -12.91 -17.61
C LYS A 220 10.61 -12.78 -16.17
N MET A 221 10.66 -13.88 -15.44
CA MET A 221 11.37 -13.99 -14.15
C MET A 221 12.56 -14.92 -14.25
N VAL A 222 13.63 -14.60 -13.54
CA VAL A 222 14.84 -15.46 -13.41
C VAL A 222 15.22 -15.57 -11.93
N TYR A 223 15.80 -16.72 -11.55
CA TYR A 223 16.14 -16.98 -10.15
C TYR A 223 17.44 -17.81 -9.99
N THR A 224 17.95 -17.81 -8.76
CA THR A 224 19.02 -18.67 -8.24
C THR A 224 18.58 -19.31 -6.92
N LEU A 225 19.18 -20.43 -6.52
CA LEU A 225 18.84 -21.19 -5.30
C LEU A 225 20.01 -21.27 -4.29
N ASP A 226 21.14 -20.73 -4.64
CA ASP A 226 22.38 -20.76 -3.87
C ASP A 226 22.73 -19.41 -3.23
N GLY A 227 21.80 -18.45 -3.30
CA GLY A 227 22.00 -17.09 -2.78
C GLY A 227 22.88 -16.19 -3.67
N THR A 228 23.34 -16.66 -4.83
CA THR A 228 24.03 -15.81 -5.80
C THR A 228 23.05 -14.80 -6.44
N THR A 229 23.59 -13.71 -6.95
CA THR A 229 22.78 -12.69 -7.64
C THR A 229 22.34 -13.22 -9.01
N PRO A 230 21.03 -13.30 -9.31
CA PRO A 230 20.58 -13.71 -10.62
C PRO A 230 20.96 -12.70 -11.71
N THR A 231 21.18 -13.20 -12.91
CA THR A 231 21.47 -12.45 -14.13
C THR A 231 20.37 -12.70 -15.15
N PRO A 232 20.28 -11.95 -16.26
CA PRO A 232 19.31 -12.21 -17.32
C PRO A 232 19.37 -13.62 -17.93
N SER A 233 20.52 -14.32 -17.77
CA SER A 233 20.77 -15.69 -18.21
C SER A 233 20.58 -16.77 -17.15
N SER A 234 20.22 -16.40 -15.93
CA SER A 234 19.90 -17.33 -14.84
C SER A 234 18.65 -18.16 -15.16
N THR A 235 18.40 -19.17 -14.35
CA THR A 235 17.26 -20.09 -14.53
C THR A 235 15.94 -19.34 -14.65
N ILE A 236 15.18 -19.61 -15.71
CA ILE A 236 13.87 -18.97 -15.95
C ILE A 236 12.84 -19.62 -15.04
N TYR A 237 12.05 -18.78 -14.35
CA TYR A 237 10.93 -19.23 -13.56
C TYR A 237 9.74 -19.56 -14.48
N THR A 238 9.37 -20.83 -14.56
CA THR A 238 8.25 -21.33 -15.37
C THR A 238 7.20 -22.05 -14.53
N SER A 239 7.53 -22.43 -13.31
CA SER A 239 6.66 -23.15 -12.39
C SER A 239 7.12 -22.93 -10.94
N PRO A 240 6.28 -23.24 -9.93
CA PRO A 240 6.65 -23.13 -8.52
C PRO A 240 7.96 -23.85 -8.21
N ILE A 241 8.84 -23.19 -7.46
CA ILE A 241 10.15 -23.69 -7.09
C ILE A 241 10.01 -24.76 -6.01
N LYS A 242 10.45 -25.98 -6.28
CA LYS A 242 10.49 -27.04 -5.29
C LYS A 242 11.66 -26.83 -4.33
N VAL A 243 11.39 -26.95 -3.03
CA VAL A 243 12.35 -26.81 -1.94
C VAL A 243 12.16 -27.96 -0.94
N SER A 244 13.26 -28.57 -0.51
CA SER A 244 13.31 -29.69 0.43
C SER A 244 14.27 -29.48 1.60
N ASP A 245 15.07 -28.40 1.52
CA ASP A 245 16.07 -28.04 2.53
C ASP A 245 16.29 -26.54 2.59
N ASN A 246 17.16 -26.08 3.49
CA ASN A 246 17.55 -24.68 3.59
C ASN A 246 18.00 -24.15 2.23
N THR A 247 17.36 -23.08 1.78
CA THR A 247 17.56 -22.55 0.44
C THR A 247 17.42 -21.03 0.46
N ILE A 248 18.32 -20.33 -0.23
CA ILE A 248 18.20 -18.89 -0.44
C ILE A 248 17.78 -18.65 -1.89
N ILE A 249 16.51 -18.34 -2.08
CA ILE A 249 15.96 -18.00 -3.38
C ILE A 249 16.19 -16.52 -3.62
N LYS A 250 16.93 -16.17 -4.69
CA LYS A 250 16.96 -14.80 -5.21
C LYS A 250 16.29 -14.77 -6.57
N ILE A 251 15.31 -13.89 -6.72
CA ILE A 251 14.47 -13.83 -7.92
C ILE A 251 14.28 -12.38 -8.36
N ALA A 252 14.24 -12.15 -9.66
CA ALA A 252 13.99 -10.85 -10.26
C ALA A 252 13.23 -10.99 -11.59
N THR A 253 12.56 -9.93 -12.01
CA THR A 253 12.01 -9.83 -13.36
C THR A 253 13.04 -9.28 -14.32
N VAL A 254 12.91 -9.62 -15.61
CA VAL A 254 13.83 -9.22 -16.68
C VAL A 254 13.05 -8.69 -17.87
N LEU A 255 13.33 -7.44 -18.25
CA LEU A 255 12.82 -6.84 -19.49
C LEU A 255 13.52 -7.44 -20.72
N PRO A 256 12.92 -7.36 -21.92
CA PRO A 256 13.56 -7.78 -23.17
C PRO A 256 14.91 -7.09 -23.44
N SER A 257 15.12 -5.87 -22.92
CA SER A 257 16.41 -5.16 -22.96
C SER A 257 17.52 -5.79 -22.12
N GLY A 258 17.19 -6.77 -21.26
CA GLY A 258 18.09 -7.34 -20.25
C GLY A 258 18.12 -6.57 -18.93
N LYS A 259 17.46 -5.41 -18.83
CA LYS A 259 17.36 -4.67 -17.57
C LYS A 259 16.48 -5.44 -16.58
N MET A 260 16.90 -5.46 -15.33
CA MET A 260 16.25 -6.25 -14.27
C MET A 260 15.58 -5.36 -13.24
N SER A 261 14.57 -5.89 -12.57
CA SER A 261 14.04 -5.32 -11.33
C SER A 261 15.07 -5.40 -10.21
N ARG A 262 14.74 -4.80 -9.06
CA ARG A 262 15.42 -5.17 -7.81
C ARG A 262 15.23 -6.66 -7.54
N ILE A 263 16.13 -7.23 -6.75
CA ILE A 263 16.11 -8.65 -6.41
C ILE A 263 15.26 -8.84 -5.16
N ARG A 264 14.31 -9.78 -5.21
CA ARG A 264 13.65 -10.29 -4.03
C ARG A 264 14.42 -11.49 -3.50
N THR A 265 14.65 -11.52 -2.19
CA THR A 265 15.31 -12.62 -1.51
C THR A 265 14.32 -13.32 -0.59
N VAL A 266 14.18 -14.62 -0.75
CA VAL A 266 13.36 -15.47 0.12
C VAL A 266 14.24 -16.53 0.77
N ASN A 267 14.26 -16.54 2.10
CA ASN A 267 15.02 -17.50 2.89
C ASN A 267 14.11 -18.67 3.27
N VAL A 268 14.39 -19.84 2.74
CA VAL A 268 13.73 -21.08 3.12
C VAL A 268 14.51 -21.74 4.24
N GLU A 269 13.86 -22.01 5.35
CA GLU A 269 14.44 -22.63 6.55
C GLU A 269 13.69 -23.93 6.88
N LYS A 270 14.42 -25.06 6.86
CA LYS A 270 13.85 -26.34 7.27
C LYS A 270 13.89 -26.44 8.81
N GLN A 271 12.74 -26.69 9.41
CA GLN A 271 12.60 -26.79 10.85
C GLN A 271 11.88 -28.09 11.23
N THR A 272 12.11 -28.53 12.44
CA THR A 272 11.22 -29.47 13.13
C THR A 272 10.15 -28.66 13.88
N TYR A 273 9.02 -29.30 14.18
CA TYR A 273 7.99 -28.66 15.00
C TYR A 273 8.54 -28.34 16.40
N ALA A 274 8.34 -27.12 16.88
CA ALA A 274 8.59 -26.79 18.28
C ALA A 274 7.63 -27.59 19.15
N PRO A 275 8.11 -28.29 20.19
CA PRO A 275 7.29 -29.20 20.98
C PRO A 275 6.23 -28.42 21.78
N ALA A 276 5.02 -28.96 21.85
CA ALA A 276 3.98 -28.40 22.70
C ALA A 276 4.30 -28.63 24.17
N ILE A 277 3.90 -27.68 25.01
CA ILE A 277 3.95 -27.80 26.46
C ILE A 277 2.55 -28.08 27.02
N LYS A 278 2.45 -28.98 27.99
CA LYS A 278 1.19 -29.22 28.69
C LYS A 278 1.14 -28.33 29.93
N ILE A 279 0.09 -27.52 30.03
CA ILE A 279 -0.11 -26.63 31.15
C ILE A 279 -1.53 -26.80 31.66
N ASP A 280 -1.65 -27.07 32.96
CA ASP A 280 -2.94 -27.15 33.64
C ASP A 280 -3.35 -25.78 34.18
N GLY A 281 -4.65 -25.51 34.22
CA GLY A 281 -5.22 -24.30 34.82
C GLY A 281 -5.03 -23.00 34.05
N VAL A 282 -4.73 -23.07 32.75
CA VAL A 282 -4.64 -21.88 31.89
C VAL A 282 -5.98 -21.15 31.84
N LYS A 283 -5.95 -19.86 32.13
CA LYS A 283 -7.10 -18.95 31.99
C LYS A 283 -7.04 -18.24 30.63
N SER A 284 -8.20 -17.91 30.08
CA SER A 284 -8.28 -17.09 28.86
C SER A 284 -7.71 -15.69 29.08
N GLY A 285 -6.96 -15.19 28.12
CA GLY A 285 -6.35 -13.85 28.11
C GLY A 285 -4.83 -13.89 28.09
N LEU A 286 -4.24 -12.69 28.03
CA LEU A 286 -2.80 -12.47 28.04
C LEU A 286 -2.45 -11.60 29.26
N GLN A 287 -1.36 -11.92 29.92
CA GLN A 287 -0.79 -11.05 30.95
C GLN A 287 -0.08 -9.89 30.26
N MET A 288 -0.58 -8.67 30.44
CA MET A 288 0.07 -7.45 29.98
C MET A 288 0.83 -6.79 31.13
N SER A 289 2.08 -6.50 30.89
CA SER A 289 2.93 -5.66 31.74
C SER A 289 3.21 -4.36 30.98
N ARG A 290 2.99 -3.20 31.63
CA ARG A 290 3.15 -1.88 31.02
C ARG A 290 3.99 -0.98 31.89
N VAL A 291 4.88 -0.20 31.27
CA VAL A 291 5.70 0.82 31.95
C VAL A 291 5.59 2.15 31.21
N LYS A 292 5.41 3.25 31.96
CA LYS A 292 5.37 4.60 31.39
C LYS A 292 6.79 5.07 31.03
N GLY A 293 6.90 5.76 29.90
CA GLY A 293 8.16 6.33 29.44
C GLY A 293 8.13 6.61 27.94
N ASN A 294 9.19 7.22 27.45
CA ASN A 294 9.41 7.48 26.04
C ASN A 294 10.46 6.50 25.53
N PHE A 295 10.04 5.52 24.74
CA PHE A 295 10.90 4.48 24.21
C PHE A 295 10.89 4.55 22.68
N LEU A 296 12.07 4.51 22.06
CA LEU A 296 12.21 4.51 20.60
C LEU A 296 12.38 3.09 20.06
N LYS A 297 12.92 2.20 20.86
CA LYS A 297 13.15 0.78 20.51
C LYS A 297 13.10 -0.10 21.76
N VAL A 298 13.01 -1.40 21.54
CA VAL A 298 12.94 -2.40 22.64
C VAL A 298 14.18 -2.38 23.52
N ASP A 299 15.37 -2.15 22.95
CA ASP A 299 16.62 -2.05 23.69
C ASP A 299 16.71 -0.84 24.65
N ASP A 300 15.86 0.16 24.47
CA ASP A 300 15.78 1.32 25.38
C ASP A 300 15.11 0.97 26.72
N LEU A 301 14.54 -0.25 26.84
CA LEU A 301 13.84 -0.71 28.04
C LEU A 301 14.83 -1.30 29.05
N ASN A 302 14.85 -0.73 30.22
CA ASN A 302 15.49 -1.38 31.38
C ASN A 302 14.49 -2.35 32.03
N TRP A 303 14.63 -3.63 31.72
CA TRP A 303 13.71 -4.68 32.15
C TRP A 303 13.80 -4.98 33.67
N THR A 304 14.87 -4.56 34.32
CA THR A 304 15.16 -4.92 35.74
C THR A 304 14.67 -3.89 36.73
N ASP A 305 14.65 -2.60 36.38
CA ASP A 305 14.43 -1.50 37.34
C ASP A 305 13.09 -0.77 37.14
N ALA A 306 12.26 -1.19 36.16
CA ALA A 306 11.03 -0.51 35.87
C ALA A 306 9.87 -0.97 36.76
N GLU A 307 9.09 -0.03 37.27
CA GLU A 307 7.79 -0.33 37.90
C GLU A 307 6.76 -0.70 36.84
N TRP A 308 6.44 -1.98 36.71
CA TRP A 308 5.52 -2.53 35.75
C TRP A 308 4.10 -2.63 36.30
N GLU A 309 3.15 -1.94 35.66
CA GLU A 309 1.72 -2.13 35.88
C GLU A 309 1.27 -3.43 35.19
N LYS A 310 0.67 -4.36 35.94
CA LYS A 310 0.20 -5.66 35.42
C LYS A 310 -1.32 -5.68 35.27
N SER A 311 -1.80 -6.23 34.16
CA SER A 311 -3.23 -6.42 33.88
C SER A 311 -3.45 -7.65 33.00
N ILE A 312 -4.70 -8.11 32.90
CA ILE A 312 -5.09 -9.17 31.95
C ILE A 312 -5.86 -8.52 30.81
N ILE A 313 -5.46 -8.85 29.60
CA ILE A 313 -6.14 -8.42 28.36
C ILE A 313 -6.71 -9.63 27.63
N SER A 314 -7.83 -9.48 26.95
CA SER A 314 -8.49 -10.56 26.21
C SER A 314 -7.91 -10.77 24.80
N ASN A 315 -7.30 -9.74 24.23
CA ASN A 315 -6.67 -9.77 22.90
C ASN A 315 -5.61 -8.66 22.78
N LEU A 316 -4.77 -8.77 21.75
CA LEU A 316 -3.67 -7.82 21.49
C LEU A 316 -4.15 -6.43 21.02
N GLU A 317 -5.39 -6.29 20.52
CA GLU A 317 -5.97 -4.99 20.13
C GLU A 317 -6.18 -4.05 21.34
N GLN A 318 -6.23 -4.62 22.54
CA GLN A 318 -6.31 -3.86 23.79
C GLN A 318 -4.97 -3.20 24.17
N ILE A 319 -3.88 -3.54 23.52
CA ILE A 319 -2.62 -2.79 23.59
C ILE A 319 -2.83 -1.50 22.75
N LYS A 320 -3.50 -0.51 23.34
CA LYS A 320 -3.71 0.79 22.69
C LYS A 320 -2.41 1.59 22.74
N ILE A 321 -1.76 1.70 21.60
CA ILE A 321 -0.72 2.69 21.38
C ILE A 321 -1.42 4.04 21.27
N GLN A 322 -1.43 4.86 22.33
CA GLN A 322 -1.90 6.24 22.23
C GLN A 322 -0.89 7.04 21.42
N ARG A 323 -1.16 7.23 20.14
CA ARG A 323 -0.54 8.31 19.38
C ARG A 323 -1.15 9.61 19.91
N LYS A 324 -0.34 10.48 20.50
CA LYS A 324 -0.73 11.88 20.64
C LYS A 324 -0.75 12.46 19.24
N ASP A 325 -1.94 12.76 18.76
CA ASP A 325 -2.15 13.42 17.48
C ASP A 325 -1.90 14.91 17.69
N ASP A 326 -0.63 15.29 17.72
CA ASP A 326 -0.18 16.67 17.89
C ASP A 326 0.16 17.34 16.53
N GLY A 327 -0.30 16.73 15.42
CA GLY A 327 -0.06 17.24 14.08
C GLY A 327 1.40 17.18 13.63
N ALA A 328 2.31 16.72 14.46
CA ALA A 328 3.69 16.46 14.09
C ALA A 328 3.81 15.05 13.54
N THR A 329 4.16 14.93 12.29
CA THR A 329 4.43 13.67 11.57
C THR A 329 5.67 12.92 12.06
N LEU A 330 6.32 13.39 13.08
CA LEU A 330 7.36 12.66 13.78
C LEU A 330 6.68 11.63 14.68
N ARG A 331 7.09 10.38 14.57
CA ARG A 331 6.72 9.26 15.44
C ARG A 331 6.66 9.77 16.87
N GLY A 332 5.44 10.02 17.38
CA GLY A 332 5.27 10.38 18.77
C GLY A 332 5.87 9.27 19.60
N ALA A 333 6.81 9.60 20.47
CA ALA A 333 7.33 8.64 21.44
C ALA A 333 6.13 8.00 22.16
N ASN A 334 6.07 6.69 22.17
CA ASN A 334 5.05 5.99 22.93
C ASN A 334 5.19 6.39 24.39
N ASN A 335 4.12 6.88 25.00
CA ASN A 335 4.15 7.26 26.41
C ASN A 335 4.28 6.05 27.36
N TYR A 336 4.39 4.85 26.80
CA TYR A 336 4.60 3.60 27.51
C TYR A 336 5.18 2.52 26.60
N ALA A 337 5.82 1.53 27.20
CA ALA A 337 6.09 0.23 26.60
C ALA A 337 5.19 -0.84 27.23
N ALA A 338 4.84 -1.86 26.46
CA ALA A 338 4.03 -2.97 26.93
C ALA A 338 4.56 -4.31 26.41
N ILE A 339 4.49 -5.33 27.28
CA ILE A 339 4.69 -6.74 26.93
C ILE A 339 3.38 -7.46 27.20
N ALA A 340 2.95 -8.30 26.24
CA ALA A 340 1.85 -9.22 26.45
C ALA A 340 2.37 -10.65 26.33
N GLU A 341 2.15 -11.44 27.37
CA GLU A 341 2.64 -12.81 27.50
C GLU A 341 1.47 -13.78 27.69
N GLY A 342 1.58 -14.95 27.11
CA GLY A 342 0.56 -15.99 27.24
C GLY A 342 0.89 -17.24 26.43
N TYR A 343 -0.11 -18.08 26.28
CA TYR A 343 0.02 -19.33 25.55
C TYR A 343 -0.91 -19.34 24.36
N ILE A 344 -0.46 -19.92 23.25
CA ILE A 344 -1.28 -20.13 22.06
C ILE A 344 -1.70 -21.60 22.03
N ASN A 345 -2.99 -21.85 21.79
CA ASN A 345 -3.47 -23.19 21.51
C ASN A 345 -3.23 -23.53 20.04
N ILE A 346 -2.40 -24.53 19.78
CA ILE A 346 -2.10 -25.02 18.42
C ILE A 346 -3.02 -26.19 18.11
N PRO A 347 -3.97 -26.06 17.14
CA PRO A 347 -4.98 -27.07 16.86
C PRO A 347 -4.41 -28.34 16.20
N GLU A 348 -3.33 -28.23 15.44
CA GLU A 348 -2.66 -29.33 14.73
C GLU A 348 -1.20 -29.00 14.45
N ASP A 349 -0.39 -30.01 14.23
CA ASP A 349 1.01 -29.82 13.83
C ASP A 349 1.05 -29.08 12.49
N GLY A 350 1.79 -27.96 12.39
CA GLY A 350 1.79 -27.17 11.18
C GLY A 350 2.83 -26.08 11.13
N VAL A 351 2.98 -25.49 9.96
CA VAL A 351 3.71 -24.24 9.77
C VAL A 351 2.71 -23.10 9.79
N TYR A 352 2.86 -22.25 10.79
CA TYR A 352 1.97 -21.11 11.03
C TYR A 352 2.58 -19.83 10.48
N TYR A 353 1.78 -19.10 9.73
CA TYR A 353 2.12 -17.77 9.25
C TYR A 353 1.69 -16.72 10.28
N LEU A 354 2.60 -15.82 10.62
CA LEU A 354 2.40 -14.74 11.59
C LEU A 354 2.62 -13.40 10.90
N SER A 355 1.70 -12.47 11.12
CA SER A 355 1.81 -11.10 10.65
C SER A 355 1.49 -10.14 11.79
N SER A 356 2.34 -9.17 12.06
CA SER A 356 2.21 -8.28 13.21
C SER A 356 2.72 -6.88 12.94
N ARG A 357 2.11 -5.89 13.61
CA ARG A 357 2.59 -4.50 13.71
C ARG A 357 3.29 -4.21 15.03
N LEU A 358 3.34 -5.18 15.95
CA LEU A 358 4.10 -5.06 17.19
C LEU A 358 5.60 -5.00 16.87
N GLU A 359 6.37 -4.31 17.68
CA GLU A 359 7.82 -4.17 17.51
C GLU A 359 8.49 -5.53 17.41
N GLN A 360 8.14 -6.45 18.29
CA GLN A 360 8.66 -7.82 18.29
C GLN A 360 7.58 -8.83 18.68
N VAL A 361 7.64 -10.02 18.07
CA VAL A 361 6.84 -11.19 18.47
C VAL A 361 7.79 -12.37 18.69
N TRP A 362 7.70 -12.95 19.84
CA TRP A 362 8.51 -14.09 20.26
C TRP A 362 7.62 -15.31 20.50
N ILE A 363 8.08 -16.48 20.07
CA ILE A 363 7.46 -17.78 20.37
C ILE A 363 8.53 -18.70 20.90
N ASP A 364 8.34 -19.27 22.10
CA ASP A 364 9.29 -20.16 22.80
C ASP A 364 10.70 -19.56 22.81
N ASN A 365 10.83 -18.31 23.25
CA ASN A 365 12.07 -17.53 23.29
C ASN A 365 12.78 -17.34 21.93
N LYS A 366 12.11 -17.62 20.82
CA LYS A 366 12.61 -17.35 19.47
C LYS A 366 11.94 -16.11 18.91
N LEU A 367 12.71 -15.11 18.47
CA LEU A 367 12.20 -13.94 17.76
C LEU A 367 11.64 -14.37 16.40
N VAL A 368 10.34 -14.21 16.20
CA VAL A 368 9.63 -14.65 14.99
C VAL A 368 9.34 -13.45 14.08
N VAL A 369 8.79 -12.36 14.64
CA VAL A 369 8.55 -11.13 13.89
C VAL A 369 9.33 -10.00 14.56
N ASN A 370 10.04 -9.21 13.75
CA ASN A 370 10.77 -8.03 14.18
C ASN A 370 10.44 -6.84 13.27
N ASN A 371 9.78 -5.84 13.83
CA ASN A 371 9.47 -4.56 13.18
C ASN A 371 10.36 -3.43 13.72
N GLU A 372 11.30 -3.74 14.59
CA GLU A 372 12.14 -2.73 15.21
C GLU A 372 12.96 -1.97 14.15
N GLY A 373 12.93 -0.66 14.22
CA GLY A 373 13.63 0.20 13.25
C GLY A 373 12.93 0.31 11.90
N ASP A 374 11.77 -0.34 11.68
CA ASP A 374 11.03 -0.16 10.44
C ASP A 374 10.40 1.23 10.38
N VAL A 375 10.83 2.01 9.40
CA VAL A 375 10.29 3.36 9.15
C VAL A 375 8.90 3.35 8.51
N LYS A 376 8.45 2.18 8.02
CA LYS A 376 7.15 2.01 7.40
C LYS A 376 6.07 1.72 8.45
N ALA A 377 5.63 2.74 9.17
CA ALA A 377 4.65 2.63 10.28
C ALA A 377 3.35 1.86 9.95
N SER A 378 3.05 1.61 8.68
CA SER A 378 1.88 0.85 8.22
C SER A 378 2.20 -0.55 7.74
N THR A 379 3.48 -0.94 7.65
CA THR A 379 3.89 -2.24 7.14
C THR A 379 3.85 -3.24 8.28
N MET A 380 3.12 -4.34 8.08
CA MET A 380 3.18 -5.50 8.96
C MET A 380 4.31 -6.39 8.45
N ASN A 381 5.28 -6.69 9.29
CA ASN A 381 6.22 -7.75 9.00
C ASN A 381 5.58 -9.11 9.31
N ASP A 382 5.98 -10.08 8.56
CA ASP A 382 5.48 -11.44 8.61
C ASP A 382 6.62 -12.44 8.63
N SER A 383 6.32 -13.57 9.23
CA SER A 383 7.23 -14.69 9.34
C SER A 383 6.43 -15.98 9.43
N SER A 384 7.10 -17.09 9.34
CA SER A 384 6.51 -18.40 9.61
C SER A 384 7.28 -19.17 10.68
N VAL A 385 6.59 -20.10 11.34
CA VAL A 385 7.14 -20.93 12.41
C VAL A 385 6.48 -22.31 12.41
N ALA A 386 7.24 -23.36 12.67
CA ALA A 386 6.73 -24.72 12.77
C ALA A 386 6.38 -25.05 14.24
N LEU A 387 5.11 -25.35 14.52
CA LEU A 387 4.59 -25.62 15.86
C LEU A 387 3.89 -26.98 15.93
N ALA A 388 4.10 -27.73 17.02
CA ALA A 388 3.36 -28.94 17.34
C ALA A 388 2.06 -28.61 18.09
N LYS A 389 1.09 -29.51 17.96
CA LYS A 389 -0.19 -29.49 18.68
C LYS A 389 0.00 -29.73 20.17
#